data_0092aab6195947a9a7ae2bb46d38a88f
#
_entry.id   0092aab6195947a9a7ae2bb46d38a88f
#
_cell.length_a   1.000
_cell.length_b   1.000
_cell.length_c   1.000
_cell.angle_alpha   90.00
_cell.angle_beta   90.00
_cell.angle_gamma   90.00
#
_symmetry.space_group_name_H-M   'P 1'
#
loop_
_entity.id
_entity.type
_entity.pdbx_description
1 polymer ?
#
loop_
_entity_poly.entity_id
_entity_poly.type
_entity_poly.pdbx_seq_one_letter_code
_entity_poly.pdbx_strand_id
1 'polypeptide(L)'
;MDPVIVLASNNAGKLTELRAILTEAIPSLAPEQIVDAATVNAPDVVEDGVTFEANALKKATQTAQATGLIAVADDSGLAVDVMHGAPGIFSARWAGKHGDDQANMDLLLAQLSDIDAAHRGASFVCAAAFATPDGATRHVEIGKLTGD
;
A
#
# COMPACT_ATOMS: atom_id res chain seq x y z
N MET A 1 -3.96 -8.52 24.97
CA MET A 1 -4.66 -9.38 23.99
C MET A 1 -3.69 -9.84 22.91
N ASP A 2 -3.80 -11.09 22.51
CA ASP A 2 -2.96 -11.60 21.44
C ASP A 2 -3.31 -10.95 20.11
N PRO A 3 -2.32 -10.63 19.26
CA PRO A 3 -2.57 -10.10 17.94
C PRO A 3 -3.39 -11.06 17.07
N VAL A 4 -4.27 -10.51 16.26
CA VAL A 4 -5.11 -11.26 15.30
C VAL A 4 -4.81 -10.81 13.86
N ILE A 5 -4.59 -9.52 13.68
CA ILE A 5 -4.35 -8.92 12.37
C ILE A 5 -3.05 -8.14 12.40
N VAL A 6 -2.23 -8.32 11.36
CA VAL A 6 -1.01 -7.54 11.17
C VAL A 6 -1.15 -6.66 9.92
N LEU A 7 -0.82 -5.38 10.06
CA LEU A 7 -0.63 -4.49 8.93
C LEU A 7 0.81 -4.66 8.42
N ALA A 8 0.97 -5.00 7.16
CA ALA A 8 2.29 -5.20 6.53
C ALA A 8 2.97 -3.85 6.21
N SER A 9 3.10 -3.03 7.23
CA SER A 9 3.68 -1.68 7.16
C SER A 9 4.04 -1.23 8.58
N ASN A 10 4.93 -0.26 8.68
CA ASN A 10 5.27 0.40 9.95
C ASN A 10 4.74 1.85 9.98
N ASN A 11 3.80 2.17 9.11
CA ASN A 11 3.19 3.51 9.04
C ASN A 11 2.13 3.65 10.14
N ALA A 12 2.41 4.50 11.14
CA ALA A 12 1.51 4.70 12.29
C ALA A 12 0.16 5.30 11.88
N GLY A 13 0.12 6.16 10.88
CA GLY A 13 -1.12 6.72 10.35
C GLY A 13 -2.01 5.67 9.73
N LYS A 14 -1.45 4.78 8.92
CA LYS A 14 -2.19 3.67 8.32
C LYS A 14 -2.71 2.71 9.39
N LEU A 15 -1.92 2.42 10.41
CA LEU A 15 -2.35 1.55 11.51
C LEU A 15 -3.54 2.15 12.26
N THR A 16 -3.50 3.45 12.54
CA THR A 16 -4.61 4.16 13.18
C THR A 16 -5.88 4.09 12.35
N GLU A 17 -5.78 4.33 11.05
CA GLU A 17 -6.92 4.24 10.13
C GLU A 17 -7.49 2.83 10.07
N LEU A 18 -6.63 1.82 9.96
CA LEU A 18 -7.06 0.43 9.89
C LEU A 18 -7.78 0.00 11.17
N ARG A 19 -7.26 0.40 12.33
CA ARG A 19 -7.90 0.14 13.63
C ARG A 19 -9.29 0.74 13.70
N ALA A 20 -9.43 2.01 13.26
CA ALA A 20 -10.72 2.69 13.27
C ALA A 20 -11.75 1.98 12.37
N ILE A 21 -11.36 1.60 11.18
CA ILE A 21 -12.23 0.93 10.20
C ILE A 21 -12.65 -0.45 10.70
N LEU A 22 -11.68 -1.26 11.13
CA LEU A 22 -11.95 -2.66 11.48
C LEU A 22 -12.69 -2.80 12.79
N THR A 23 -12.42 -1.96 13.80
CA THR A 23 -13.13 -2.03 15.08
C THR A 23 -14.57 -1.55 14.96
N GLU A 24 -14.85 -0.64 14.02
CA GLU A 24 -16.22 -0.24 13.70
C GLU A 24 -16.98 -1.38 12.98
N ALA A 25 -16.33 -1.99 11.99
CA ALA A 25 -16.94 -3.07 11.19
C ALA A 25 -17.08 -4.39 11.96
N ILE A 26 -16.17 -4.66 12.89
CA ILE A 26 -16.10 -5.89 13.67
C ILE A 26 -16.08 -5.53 15.16
N PRO A 27 -17.26 -5.37 15.80
CA PRO A 27 -17.32 -4.89 17.20
C PRO A 27 -16.62 -5.80 18.22
N SER A 28 -16.44 -7.08 17.93
CA SER A 28 -15.72 -8.02 18.79
C SER A 28 -14.20 -7.87 18.73
N LEU A 29 -13.69 -7.11 17.77
CA LEU A 29 -12.25 -6.90 17.58
C LEU A 29 -11.79 -5.69 18.40
N ALA A 30 -10.77 -5.90 19.24
CA ALA A 30 -10.16 -4.82 20.01
C ALA A 30 -9.01 -4.15 19.21
N PRO A 31 -8.78 -2.85 19.39
CA PRO A 31 -7.69 -2.16 18.67
C PRO A 31 -6.31 -2.80 18.90
N GLU A 32 -6.05 -3.32 20.11
CA GLU A 32 -4.78 -3.94 20.47
C GLU A 32 -4.52 -5.25 19.73
N GLN A 33 -5.53 -5.82 19.12
CA GLN A 33 -5.43 -7.04 18.31
C GLN A 33 -4.95 -6.78 16.88
N ILE A 34 -4.85 -5.51 16.50
CA ILE A 34 -4.34 -5.05 15.19
C ILE A 34 -3.00 -4.39 15.42
N VAL A 35 -1.95 -4.95 14.85
CA VAL A 35 -0.56 -4.52 15.10
C VAL A 35 0.16 -4.24 13.78
N ASP A 36 1.27 -3.50 13.85
CA ASP A 36 2.13 -3.27 12.70
C ASP A 36 3.15 -4.41 12.51
N ALA A 37 3.89 -4.34 11.40
CA ALA A 37 4.88 -5.37 11.06
C ALA A 37 6.01 -5.44 12.08
N ALA A 38 6.48 -4.32 12.60
CA ALA A 38 7.58 -4.27 13.56
C ALA A 38 7.23 -4.97 14.88
N THR A 39 5.99 -4.83 15.35
CA THR A 39 5.53 -5.42 16.61
C THR A 39 5.67 -6.94 16.63
N VAL A 40 5.50 -7.59 15.47
CA VAL A 40 5.56 -9.05 15.34
C VAL A 40 6.79 -9.53 14.56
N ASN A 41 7.76 -8.65 14.36
CA ASN A 41 9.00 -8.93 13.62
C ASN A 41 8.75 -9.52 12.22
N ALA A 42 7.74 -9.00 11.52
CA ALA A 42 7.46 -9.45 10.17
C ALA A 42 8.61 -9.03 9.22
N PRO A 43 9.05 -9.91 8.31
CA PRO A 43 10.10 -9.58 7.37
C PRO A 43 9.63 -8.56 6.33
N ASP A 44 10.56 -7.80 5.78
CA ASP A 44 10.29 -6.96 4.62
C ASP A 44 9.99 -7.82 3.40
N VAL A 45 9.03 -7.38 2.61
CA VAL A 45 8.64 -8.07 1.37
C VAL A 45 9.10 -7.25 0.18
N VAL A 46 9.78 -7.90 -0.76
CA VAL A 46 10.22 -7.25 -2.00
C VAL A 46 9.01 -7.03 -2.91
N GLU A 47 8.78 -5.77 -3.29
CA GLU A 47 7.69 -5.36 -4.17
C GLU A 47 8.15 -5.43 -5.63
N ASP A 48 8.27 -6.64 -6.16
CA ASP A 48 8.73 -6.93 -7.51
C ASP A 48 7.60 -7.30 -8.48
N GLY A 49 6.37 -7.15 -8.08
CA GLY A 49 5.21 -7.32 -8.95
C GLY A 49 5.09 -6.16 -9.95
N VAL A 50 4.34 -6.40 -11.01
CA VAL A 50 4.17 -5.41 -12.08
C VAL A 50 2.84 -4.65 -12.00
N THR A 51 2.05 -4.89 -10.96
CA THR A 51 0.81 -4.17 -10.68
C THR A 51 0.69 -3.85 -9.20
N PHE A 52 -0.13 -2.86 -8.85
CA PHE A 52 -0.44 -2.56 -7.45
C PHE A 52 -1.08 -3.75 -6.75
N GLU A 53 -1.99 -4.43 -7.43
CA GLU A 53 -2.68 -5.61 -6.87
C GLU A 53 -1.68 -6.73 -6.54
N ALA A 54 -0.77 -7.02 -7.46
CA ALA A 54 0.23 -8.07 -7.27
C ALA A 54 1.15 -7.77 -6.09
N ASN A 55 1.59 -6.53 -5.95
CA ASN A 55 2.45 -6.11 -4.82
C ASN A 55 1.70 -6.15 -3.49
N ALA A 56 0.47 -5.63 -3.43
CA ALA A 56 -0.34 -5.65 -2.21
C ALA A 56 -0.62 -7.10 -1.80
N LEU A 57 -1.02 -7.95 -2.73
CA LEU A 57 -1.34 -9.34 -2.44
C LEU A 57 -0.11 -10.14 -2.01
N LYS A 58 1.03 -9.91 -2.64
CA LYS A 58 2.30 -10.52 -2.24
C LYS A 58 2.67 -10.16 -0.81
N LYS A 59 2.61 -8.87 -0.46
CA LYS A 59 2.88 -8.42 0.91
C LYS A 59 1.94 -9.06 1.92
N ALA A 60 0.65 -9.09 1.63
CA ALA A 60 -0.33 -9.71 2.53
C ALA A 60 -0.05 -11.20 2.70
N THR A 61 0.15 -11.92 1.60
CA THR A 61 0.37 -13.37 1.62
C THR A 61 1.65 -13.74 2.38
N GLN A 62 2.77 -13.11 2.06
CA GLN A 62 4.05 -13.42 2.71
C GLN A 62 4.06 -13.02 4.17
N THR A 63 3.47 -11.88 4.51
CA THR A 63 3.37 -11.44 5.91
C THR A 63 2.48 -12.36 6.72
N ALA A 64 1.34 -12.79 6.18
CA ALA A 64 0.47 -13.76 6.85
C ALA A 64 1.17 -15.08 7.11
N GLN A 65 1.91 -15.60 6.13
CA GLN A 65 2.67 -16.85 6.28
C GLN A 65 3.77 -16.73 7.33
N ALA A 66 4.49 -15.60 7.34
CA ALA A 66 5.61 -15.39 8.26
C ALA A 66 5.16 -15.17 9.70
N THR A 67 4.00 -14.57 9.92
CA THR A 67 3.52 -14.18 11.26
C THR A 67 2.48 -15.13 11.84
N GLY A 68 1.83 -15.94 11.02
CA GLY A 68 0.71 -16.78 11.47
C GLY A 68 -0.57 -15.98 11.74
N LEU A 69 -0.63 -14.73 11.31
CA LEU A 69 -1.77 -13.83 11.51
C LEU A 69 -2.46 -13.53 10.19
N ILE A 70 -3.70 -13.03 10.25
CA ILE A 70 -4.31 -12.40 9.07
C ILE A 70 -3.52 -11.14 8.77
N ALA A 71 -3.06 -10.99 7.54
CA ALA A 71 -2.30 -9.81 7.14
C ALA A 71 -3.11 -8.93 6.20
N VAL A 72 -2.99 -7.63 6.42
CA VAL A 72 -3.52 -6.58 5.54
C VAL A 72 -2.34 -5.82 4.98
N ALA A 73 -2.33 -5.59 3.68
CA ALA A 73 -1.28 -4.83 3.01
C ALA A 73 -1.88 -3.92 1.95
N ASP A 74 -1.15 -2.88 1.61
CA ASP A 74 -1.52 -2.01 0.51
C ASP A 74 -0.31 -1.73 -0.39
N ASP A 75 -0.59 -1.33 -1.61
CA ASP A 75 0.38 -0.71 -2.50
C ASP A 75 -0.31 0.42 -3.23
N SER A 76 0.35 1.57 -3.31
CA SER A 76 -0.27 2.77 -3.85
C SER A 76 0.74 3.61 -4.61
N GLY A 77 0.23 4.45 -5.48
CA GLY A 77 1.07 5.35 -6.24
C GLY A 77 0.25 6.29 -7.11
N LEU A 78 0.96 7.16 -7.80
CA LEU A 78 0.40 8.15 -8.70
C LEU A 78 0.48 7.64 -10.13
N ALA A 79 -0.64 7.71 -10.85
CA ALA A 79 -0.73 7.40 -12.27
C ALA A 79 -1.02 8.68 -13.04
N VAL A 80 -0.08 9.12 -13.86
CA VAL A 80 -0.19 10.36 -14.65
C VAL A 80 -0.64 10.00 -16.07
N ASP A 81 -1.73 10.61 -16.53
CA ASP A 81 -2.39 10.22 -17.79
C ASP A 81 -1.49 10.39 -19.01
N VAL A 82 -0.80 11.53 -19.12
CA VAL A 82 0.09 11.79 -20.24
C VAL A 82 1.31 10.88 -20.28
N MET A 83 1.63 10.25 -19.13
CA MET A 83 2.72 9.28 -19.00
C MET A 83 2.23 7.84 -19.06
N HIS A 84 1.02 7.61 -19.55
CA HIS A 84 0.40 6.29 -19.65
C HIS A 84 0.34 5.53 -18.32
N GLY A 85 0.12 6.24 -17.23
CA GLY A 85 0.00 5.68 -15.90
C GLY A 85 1.28 5.66 -15.07
N ALA A 86 2.41 6.08 -15.63
CA ALA A 86 3.63 6.23 -14.82
C ALA A 86 3.50 7.44 -13.87
N PRO A 87 4.21 7.49 -12.76
CA PRO A 87 5.17 6.51 -12.21
C PRO A 87 4.56 5.17 -11.77
N GLY A 88 3.25 5.12 -11.46
CA GLY A 88 2.57 3.88 -11.08
C GLY A 88 3.27 3.16 -9.92
N ILE A 89 3.58 1.89 -10.11
CA ILE A 89 4.25 1.06 -9.09
C ILE A 89 5.64 1.56 -8.71
N PHE A 90 6.24 2.44 -9.51
CA PHE A 90 7.56 3.03 -9.24
C PHE A 90 7.48 4.35 -8.46
N SER A 91 6.30 4.78 -8.03
CA SER A 91 6.11 6.10 -7.39
C SER A 91 7.03 6.34 -6.20
N ALA A 92 7.17 5.35 -5.30
CA ALA A 92 7.98 5.49 -4.10
C ALA A 92 9.50 5.47 -4.38
N ARG A 93 9.92 5.08 -5.58
CA ARG A 93 11.33 4.98 -6.00
C ARG A 93 11.57 5.61 -7.37
N TRP A 94 10.73 6.57 -7.77
CA TRP A 94 10.77 7.17 -9.11
C TRP A 94 12.12 7.83 -9.40
N ALA A 95 12.72 8.50 -8.41
CA ALA A 95 14.06 9.10 -8.54
C ALA A 95 15.22 8.13 -8.27
N GLY A 96 14.93 6.83 -8.12
CA GLY A 96 15.92 5.78 -7.94
C GLY A 96 16.13 5.31 -6.51
N LYS A 97 15.74 6.11 -5.52
CA LYS A 97 15.88 5.76 -4.10
C LYS A 97 14.49 5.62 -3.47
N HIS A 98 14.23 4.46 -2.89
CA HIS A 98 12.96 4.18 -2.24
C HIS A 98 12.75 5.10 -1.02
N GLY A 99 11.59 5.73 -0.94
CA GLY A 99 11.18 6.53 0.20
C GLY A 99 11.65 7.98 0.19
N ASP A 100 12.37 8.44 -0.82
CA ASP A 100 12.73 9.85 -0.98
C ASP A 100 11.60 10.59 -1.71
N ASP A 101 10.55 10.91 -0.99
CA ASP A 101 9.33 11.49 -1.56
C ASP A 101 9.58 12.81 -2.25
N GLN A 102 10.45 13.66 -1.69
CA GLN A 102 10.78 14.96 -2.28
C GLN A 102 11.51 14.81 -3.62
N ALA A 103 12.50 13.92 -3.71
CA ALA A 103 13.23 13.66 -4.95
C ALA A 103 12.31 13.04 -6.01
N ASN A 104 11.41 12.13 -5.60
CA ASN A 104 10.45 11.51 -6.50
C ASN A 104 9.50 12.55 -7.10
N MET A 105 8.99 13.45 -6.27
CA MET A 105 8.12 14.54 -6.70
C MET A 105 8.83 15.53 -7.61
N ASP A 106 10.05 15.92 -7.24
CA ASP A 106 10.85 16.88 -8.02
C ASP A 106 11.16 16.35 -9.41
N LEU A 107 11.52 15.07 -9.51
CA LEU A 107 11.78 14.45 -10.82
C LEU A 107 10.51 14.42 -11.68
N LEU A 108 9.39 14.02 -11.09
CA LEU A 108 8.11 13.95 -11.80
C LEU A 108 7.70 15.33 -12.32
N LEU A 109 7.80 16.36 -11.49
CA LEU A 109 7.47 17.74 -11.89
C LEU A 109 8.42 18.26 -12.97
N ALA A 110 9.70 17.92 -12.89
CA ALA A 110 10.67 18.29 -13.92
C ALA A 110 10.34 17.63 -15.27
N GLN A 111 9.93 16.38 -15.26
CA GLN A 111 9.52 15.67 -16.49
C GLN A 111 8.25 16.28 -17.11
N LEU A 112 7.38 16.84 -16.29
CA LEU A 112 6.13 17.45 -16.74
C LEU A 112 6.26 18.97 -17.05
N SER A 113 7.46 19.54 -16.94
CA SER A 113 7.67 20.99 -17.01
C SER A 113 7.16 21.62 -18.30
N ASP A 114 7.24 20.91 -19.42
CA ASP A 114 6.78 21.37 -20.73
C ASP A 114 5.34 20.93 -21.06
N ILE A 115 4.66 20.29 -20.11
CA ILE A 115 3.30 19.81 -20.31
C ILE A 115 2.30 20.82 -19.76
N ASP A 116 1.35 21.23 -20.59
CA ASP A 116 0.29 22.16 -20.19
C ASP A 116 -0.56 21.57 -19.05
N ALA A 117 -1.03 22.44 -18.16
CA ALA A 117 -1.88 22.05 -17.03
C ALA A 117 -3.11 21.24 -17.47
N ALA A 118 -3.67 21.52 -18.64
CA ALA A 118 -4.82 20.80 -19.20
C ALA A 118 -4.52 19.31 -19.47
N HIS A 119 -3.24 18.92 -19.54
CA HIS A 119 -2.80 17.54 -19.82
C HIS A 119 -2.08 16.90 -18.62
N ARG A 120 -2.23 17.46 -17.42
CA ARG A 120 -1.60 16.95 -16.19
C ARG A 120 -2.58 16.19 -15.30
N GLY A 121 -3.62 15.61 -15.91
CA GLY A 121 -4.52 14.74 -15.17
C GLY A 121 -3.80 13.55 -14.56
N ALA A 122 -4.16 13.21 -13.33
CA ALA A 122 -3.55 12.10 -12.60
C ALA A 122 -4.55 11.46 -11.66
N SER A 123 -4.27 10.21 -11.30
CA SER A 123 -5.05 9.47 -10.29
C SER A 123 -4.10 8.92 -9.24
N PHE A 124 -4.51 9.03 -7.98
CA PHE A 124 -3.88 8.27 -6.92
C PHE A 124 -4.56 6.91 -6.85
N VAL A 125 -3.78 5.85 -7.00
CA VAL A 125 -4.27 4.48 -7.05
C VAL A 125 -3.80 3.74 -5.80
N CYS A 126 -4.71 3.02 -5.15
CA CYS A 126 -4.38 2.19 -4.00
C CYS A 126 -5.00 0.81 -4.16
N ALA A 127 -4.16 -0.22 -4.04
CA ALA A 127 -4.61 -1.59 -3.89
C ALA A 127 -4.51 -1.98 -2.43
N ALA A 128 -5.60 -2.51 -1.86
CA ALA A 128 -5.62 -3.03 -0.50
C ALA A 128 -5.92 -4.53 -0.55
N ALA A 129 -5.12 -5.32 0.13
CA ALA A 129 -5.22 -6.78 0.11
C ALA A 129 -5.22 -7.35 1.53
N PHE A 130 -5.86 -8.50 1.70
CA PHE A 130 -5.68 -9.30 2.90
C PHE A 130 -5.46 -10.77 2.54
N ALA A 131 -4.83 -11.49 3.45
CA ALA A 131 -4.60 -12.93 3.31
C ALA A 131 -4.62 -13.60 4.67
N THR A 132 -5.12 -14.84 4.71
CA THR A 132 -5.01 -15.71 5.88
C THR A 132 -3.69 -16.47 5.85
N PRO A 133 -3.18 -16.93 7.03
CA PRO A 133 -1.88 -17.60 7.09
C PRO A 133 -1.77 -18.86 6.24
N ASP A 134 -2.87 -19.58 6.06
CA ASP A 134 -2.93 -20.79 5.24
C ASP A 134 -3.05 -20.51 3.74
N GLY A 135 -3.24 -19.24 3.36
CA GLY A 135 -3.43 -18.82 1.97
C GLY A 135 -4.78 -19.21 1.37
N ALA A 136 -5.67 -19.82 2.15
CA ALA A 136 -6.97 -20.27 1.64
C ALA A 136 -7.91 -19.12 1.31
N THR A 137 -7.78 -18.01 2.05
CA THR A 137 -8.57 -16.79 1.81
C THR A 137 -7.62 -15.64 1.54
N ARG A 138 -7.80 -14.99 0.40
CA ARG A 138 -7.07 -13.77 0.02
C ARG A 138 -7.93 -12.96 -0.91
N HIS A 139 -7.81 -11.65 -0.79
CA HIS A 139 -8.63 -10.72 -1.55
C HIS A 139 -7.88 -9.41 -1.77
N VAL A 140 -8.16 -8.75 -2.88
CA VAL A 140 -7.60 -7.43 -3.20
C VAL A 140 -8.68 -6.55 -3.80
N GLU A 141 -8.70 -5.29 -3.37
CA GLU A 141 -9.57 -4.23 -3.89
C GLU A 141 -8.75 -3.04 -4.35
N ILE A 142 -9.24 -2.35 -5.38
CA ILE A 142 -8.61 -1.15 -5.95
C ILE A 142 -9.49 0.06 -5.68
N GLY A 143 -8.84 1.14 -5.19
CA GLY A 143 -9.45 2.45 -5.10
C GLY A 143 -8.68 3.47 -5.92
N LYS A 144 -9.36 4.46 -6.46
CA LYS A 144 -8.76 5.56 -7.22
C LYS A 144 -9.32 6.89 -6.78
N LEU A 145 -8.44 7.89 -6.68
CA LEU A 145 -8.81 9.30 -6.51
C LEU A 145 -8.26 10.07 -7.69
N THR A 146 -9.15 10.56 -8.54
CA THR A 146 -8.78 11.27 -9.77
C THR A 146 -8.71 12.77 -9.50
N GLY A 147 -7.69 13.44 -10.05
CA GLY A 147 -7.48 14.86 -9.95
C GLY A 147 -6.73 15.42 -11.15
N ASP A 148 -6.52 16.72 -11.10
CA ASP A 148 -5.81 17.46 -12.15
C ASP A 148 -4.43 17.92 -11.69
#